data_e16e98c8118ccd155f48f9aeb66b7629
#
_entry.id   e16e98c8118ccd155f48f9aeb66b7629
#
_cell.length_a   1.000
_cell.length_b   1.000
_cell.length_c   1.000
_cell.angle_alpha   90.00
_cell.angle_beta   90.00
_cell.angle_gamma   90.00
#
_symmetry.space_group_name_H-M   'P 1'
#
loop_
_entity.id
_entity.type
_entity.pdbx_description
1 polymer ?
#
loop_
_entity_poly.entity_id
_entity_poly.type
_entity_poly.pdbx_seq_one_letter_code
_entity_poly.pdbx_strand_id
1 'polypeptide(L)'
;MSKDNGGSIAQKGFNYQNCVVSLVAIRNYKKRNFTIYVEADEDFEVAYDDDYHAYIQVKGQKNLSLNKLLSSTNNKPSIIEKNLSSGEKNSKYKIVVYDFNEKELNEMQEQIEGEELFENSWLLSNSQKLKVNNPRSDNLSLVKTPFNNDIRFARTFLKGELVNQKISIDNKDDVILNELLQQVIQKSEKVLRTNEDKKLKEITSDELNLILQKVTAKARFDKELDNLKFSSVKNELIKKEEKKIILEYMSAKKKVLRFLKSDMNRLENKKMIELLPEVINLPELHNLSENSKYAVAISSYCDILEGIANE
;
A
#
# COMPACT_ATOMS: atom_id res chain seq x y z
N MET A 1 -13.48 4.19 40.23
CA MET A 1 -13.87 3.46 39.03
C MET A 1 -12.80 3.70 37.95
N SER A 2 -12.09 2.68 37.50
CA SER A 2 -11.18 2.80 36.34
C SER A 2 -12.04 3.03 35.07
N LYS A 3 -11.70 4.06 34.29
CA LYS A 3 -12.37 4.28 33.01
C LYS A 3 -12.09 3.06 32.08
N ASP A 4 -13.14 2.52 31.47
CA ASP A 4 -12.99 1.51 30.44
C ASP A 4 -12.39 2.16 29.20
N ASN A 5 -11.15 1.76 28.85
CA ASN A 5 -10.41 2.22 27.68
C ASN A 5 -10.27 1.13 26.59
N GLY A 6 -10.99 0.01 26.73
CA GLY A 6 -10.88 -1.14 25.83
C GLY A 6 -11.03 -0.78 24.35
N GLY A 7 -12.04 0.03 24.02
CA GLY A 7 -12.26 0.49 22.64
C GLY A 7 -11.11 1.32 22.09
N SER A 8 -10.55 2.24 22.87
CA SER A 8 -9.42 3.06 22.45
C SER A 8 -8.15 2.25 22.23
N ILE A 9 -7.91 1.23 23.05
CA ILE A 9 -6.76 0.32 22.94
C ILE A 9 -6.90 -0.54 21.69
N ALA A 10 -8.08 -1.10 21.45
CA ALA A 10 -8.36 -1.89 20.26
C ALA A 10 -8.16 -1.05 18.99
N GLN A 11 -8.72 0.17 18.94
CA GLN A 11 -8.55 1.05 17.78
C GLN A 11 -7.08 1.41 17.51
N LYS A 12 -6.26 1.65 18.55
CA LYS A 12 -4.82 1.85 18.37
C LYS A 12 -4.13 0.61 17.81
N GLY A 13 -4.55 -0.58 18.23
CA GLY A 13 -4.05 -1.85 17.71
C GLY A 13 -4.33 -1.99 16.20
N PHE A 14 -5.57 -1.78 15.78
CA PHE A 14 -5.97 -1.83 14.37
C PHE A 14 -5.27 -0.77 13.53
N ASN A 15 -5.15 0.47 14.02
CA ASN A 15 -4.44 1.52 13.32
C ASN A 15 -2.96 1.15 13.10
N TYR A 16 -2.31 0.59 14.12
CA TYR A 16 -0.92 0.13 14.01
C TYR A 16 -0.80 -0.99 12.97
N GLN A 17 -1.66 -1.99 13.03
CA GLN A 17 -1.70 -3.09 12.06
C GLN A 17 -1.88 -2.57 10.63
N ASN A 18 -2.84 -1.67 10.38
CA ASN A 18 -3.07 -1.08 9.07
C ASN A 18 -1.84 -0.31 8.56
N CYS A 19 -1.11 0.38 9.45
CA CYS A 19 0.13 1.05 9.09
C CYS A 19 1.25 0.05 8.74
N VAL A 20 1.34 -1.10 9.43
CA VAL A 20 2.29 -2.16 9.10
C VAL A 20 1.98 -2.79 7.74
N VAL A 21 0.71 -3.08 7.45
CA VAL A 21 0.28 -3.56 6.13
C VAL A 21 0.66 -2.54 5.04
N SER A 22 0.40 -1.25 5.29
CA SER A 22 0.76 -0.18 4.35
C SER A 22 2.26 -0.07 4.12
N LEU A 23 3.09 -0.26 5.17
CA LEU A 23 4.54 -0.28 5.04
C LEU A 23 5.01 -1.40 4.11
N VAL A 24 4.49 -2.61 4.34
CA VAL A 24 4.81 -3.77 3.50
C VAL A 24 4.36 -3.55 2.06
N ALA A 25 3.18 -2.99 1.85
CA ALA A 25 2.67 -2.64 0.52
C ALA A 25 3.59 -1.64 -0.19
N ILE A 26 3.94 -0.52 0.45
CA ILE A 26 4.80 0.52 -0.12
C ILE A 26 6.16 -0.04 -0.54
N ARG A 27 6.76 -0.90 0.27
CA ARG A 27 8.08 -1.47 0.02
C ARG A 27 8.11 -2.54 -1.06
N ASN A 28 7.01 -3.27 -1.22
CA ASN A 28 7.03 -4.53 -1.98
C ASN A 28 6.10 -4.57 -3.19
N TYR A 29 5.28 -3.55 -3.46
CA TYR A 29 4.29 -3.58 -4.54
C TYR A 29 4.84 -3.84 -5.94
N LYS A 30 6.15 -3.62 -6.17
CA LYS A 30 6.83 -3.87 -7.45
C LYS A 30 7.28 -5.32 -7.62
N LYS A 31 7.21 -6.15 -6.58
CA LYS A 31 7.57 -7.58 -6.68
C LYS A 31 6.54 -8.29 -7.57
N ARG A 32 7.02 -9.24 -8.34
CA ARG A 32 6.17 -10.02 -9.27
C ARG A 32 5.10 -10.80 -8.47
N ASN A 33 3.86 -10.76 -8.93
CA ASN A 33 2.72 -11.42 -8.31
C ASN A 33 2.53 -11.10 -6.81
N PHE A 34 2.98 -9.90 -6.39
CA PHE A 34 2.86 -9.48 -4.99
C PHE A 34 1.40 -9.32 -4.58
N THR A 35 1.04 -9.98 -3.50
CA THR A 35 -0.32 -9.99 -2.96
C THR A 35 -0.29 -9.94 -1.44
N ILE A 36 -1.17 -9.13 -0.85
CA ILE A 36 -1.44 -9.10 0.59
C ILE A 36 -2.87 -9.59 0.83
N TYR A 37 -3.07 -10.51 1.77
CA TYR A 37 -4.39 -10.92 2.27
C TYR A 37 -4.56 -10.36 3.68
N VAL A 38 -5.50 -9.42 3.87
CA VAL A 38 -5.71 -8.72 5.15
C VAL A 38 -6.75 -9.44 5.99
N GLU A 39 -6.44 -9.74 7.27
CA GLU A 39 -7.38 -10.41 8.18
C GLU A 39 -7.96 -11.74 7.62
N ALA A 40 -7.11 -12.55 6.98
CA ALA A 40 -7.46 -13.87 6.48
C ALA A 40 -7.21 -14.95 7.56
N ASP A 41 -6.08 -15.66 7.50
CA ASP A 41 -5.72 -16.67 8.52
C ASP A 41 -4.94 -16.06 9.68
N GLU A 42 -4.24 -14.94 9.43
CA GLU A 42 -3.53 -14.12 10.42
C GLU A 42 -3.93 -12.64 10.29
N ASP A 43 -3.25 -11.74 11.02
CA ASP A 43 -3.52 -10.30 10.89
C ASP A 43 -3.31 -9.86 9.43
N PHE A 44 -2.30 -10.41 8.75
CA PHE A 44 -2.20 -10.40 7.28
C PHE A 44 -1.20 -11.45 6.78
N GLU A 45 -1.31 -11.76 5.51
CA GLU A 45 -0.41 -12.66 4.80
C GLU A 45 0.17 -11.95 3.59
N VAL A 46 1.35 -12.38 3.17
CA VAL A 46 2.02 -11.88 1.96
C VAL A 46 2.47 -13.04 1.12
N ALA A 47 2.13 -13.00 -0.16
CA ALA A 47 2.65 -13.91 -1.17
C ALA A 47 3.26 -13.10 -2.31
N TYR A 48 4.34 -13.60 -2.92
CA TYR A 48 4.89 -13.08 -4.17
C TYR A 48 5.75 -14.15 -4.84
N ASP A 49 6.00 -13.99 -6.12
CA ASP A 49 6.52 -15.04 -6.97
C ASP A 49 5.74 -16.36 -6.79
N ASP A 50 6.36 -17.51 -7.03
CA ASP A 50 5.67 -18.78 -6.92
C ASP A 50 5.92 -19.47 -5.57
N ASP A 51 6.93 -19.01 -4.80
CA ASP A 51 7.48 -19.73 -3.64
C ASP A 51 7.39 -19.00 -2.30
N TYR A 52 7.21 -17.67 -2.30
CA TYR A 52 7.22 -16.92 -1.05
C TYR A 52 5.83 -16.78 -0.44
N HIS A 53 5.67 -17.26 0.78
CA HIS A 53 4.47 -17.04 1.58
C HIS A 53 4.83 -16.76 3.04
N ALA A 54 4.37 -15.64 3.57
CA ALA A 54 4.59 -15.22 4.95
C ALA A 54 3.28 -14.96 5.68
N TYR A 55 3.17 -15.48 6.90
CA TYR A 55 2.07 -15.25 7.84
C TYR A 55 2.52 -14.26 8.92
N ILE A 56 1.82 -13.17 9.05
CA ILE A 56 2.28 -12.02 9.83
C ILE A 56 1.26 -11.66 10.91
N GLN A 57 1.74 -11.71 12.16
CA GLN A 57 0.98 -11.29 13.33
C GLN A 57 1.52 -9.96 13.84
N VAL A 58 0.67 -8.97 14.07
CA VAL A 58 1.04 -7.62 14.52
C VAL A 58 0.62 -7.38 15.96
N LYS A 59 1.52 -6.89 16.79
CA LYS A 59 1.23 -6.58 18.21
C LYS A 59 1.63 -5.16 18.57
N GLY A 60 0.63 -4.28 18.63
CA GLY A 60 0.79 -2.86 18.96
C GLY A 60 0.83 -2.59 20.46
N GLN A 61 1.60 -3.36 21.26
CA GLN A 61 1.70 -3.24 22.71
C GLN A 61 3.12 -2.88 23.14
N LYS A 62 3.23 -2.23 24.31
CA LYS A 62 4.51 -1.95 24.97
C LYS A 62 5.03 -3.13 25.79
N ASN A 63 6.34 -3.15 25.99
CA ASN A 63 7.02 -4.12 26.85
C ASN A 63 6.68 -5.57 26.50
N LEU A 64 6.63 -5.90 25.22
CA LEU A 64 6.48 -7.29 24.79
C LEU A 64 7.76 -8.07 25.08
N SER A 65 7.60 -9.37 25.33
CA SER A 65 8.68 -10.32 25.59
C SER A 65 8.31 -11.67 24.99
N LEU A 66 9.28 -12.55 24.81
CA LEU A 66 9.03 -13.90 24.34
C LEU A 66 8.06 -14.65 25.25
N ASN A 67 8.20 -14.48 26.57
CA ASN A 67 7.29 -15.11 27.52
C ASN A 67 5.85 -14.61 27.36
N LYS A 68 5.63 -13.32 27.08
CA LYS A 68 4.28 -12.81 26.80
C LYS A 68 3.71 -13.35 25.49
N LEU A 69 4.55 -13.50 24.47
CA LEU A 69 4.16 -14.08 23.18
C LEU A 69 3.83 -15.57 23.28
N LEU A 70 4.45 -16.28 24.22
CA LEU A 70 4.22 -17.70 24.53
C LEU A 70 3.11 -17.94 25.55
N SER A 71 2.62 -16.89 26.23
CA SER A 71 1.59 -17.08 27.24
C SER A 71 0.23 -17.36 26.61
N SER A 72 -0.36 -18.49 26.98
CA SER A 72 -1.74 -18.86 26.66
C SER A 72 -2.69 -18.42 27.78
N THR A 73 -3.88 -17.98 27.44
CA THR A 73 -4.91 -17.59 28.40
C THR A 73 -6.26 -18.20 28.04
N ASN A 74 -7.00 -18.69 29.03
CA ASN A 74 -8.38 -19.16 28.84
C ASN A 74 -8.58 -20.17 27.70
N ASN A 75 -7.76 -21.21 27.63
CA ASN A 75 -7.79 -22.25 26.59
C ASN A 75 -7.58 -21.72 25.15
N LYS A 76 -7.03 -20.52 24.99
CA LYS A 76 -6.64 -20.00 23.67
C LYS A 76 -5.14 -20.24 23.46
N PRO A 77 -4.72 -20.60 22.24
CA PRO A 77 -3.31 -20.74 21.92
C PRO A 77 -2.56 -19.40 22.15
N SER A 78 -1.30 -19.48 22.47
CA SER A 78 -0.42 -18.32 22.52
C SER A 78 -0.32 -17.63 21.15
N ILE A 79 0.19 -16.41 21.13
CA ILE A 79 0.37 -15.64 19.89
C ILE A 79 1.29 -16.42 18.93
N ILE A 80 2.38 -16.98 19.45
CA ILE A 80 3.33 -17.75 18.64
C ILE A 80 2.70 -19.06 18.16
N GLU A 81 2.01 -19.80 19.01
CA GLU A 81 1.35 -21.06 18.61
C GLU A 81 0.31 -20.80 17.51
N LYS A 82 -0.50 -19.76 17.65
CA LYS A 82 -1.47 -19.38 16.63
C LYS A 82 -0.77 -19.08 15.31
N ASN A 83 0.24 -18.22 15.29
CA ASN A 83 0.97 -17.84 14.09
C ASN A 83 1.63 -19.05 13.42
N LEU A 84 2.29 -19.94 14.20
CA LEU A 84 2.92 -21.14 13.66
C LEU A 84 1.93 -22.23 13.24
N SER A 85 0.65 -22.14 13.60
CA SER A 85 -0.38 -23.10 13.15
C SER A 85 -0.88 -22.81 11.73
N SER A 86 -0.63 -21.60 11.21
CA SER A 86 -1.05 -21.19 9.88
C SER A 86 -0.12 -21.74 8.79
N GLY A 87 -0.65 -21.88 7.58
CA GLY A 87 0.12 -22.19 6.37
C GLY A 87 0.82 -23.56 6.33
N GLU A 88 1.70 -23.69 5.34
CA GLU A 88 2.46 -24.91 5.05
C GLU A 88 3.83 -24.94 5.73
N LYS A 89 4.54 -26.08 5.62
CA LYS A 89 5.83 -26.32 6.31
C LYS A 89 6.91 -25.30 5.95
N ASN A 90 6.93 -24.80 4.72
CA ASN A 90 7.97 -23.90 4.23
C ASN A 90 7.60 -22.42 4.34
N SER A 91 6.43 -22.12 4.90
CA SER A 91 5.98 -20.74 5.10
C SER A 91 6.90 -19.98 6.06
N LYS A 92 6.99 -18.67 5.87
CA LYS A 92 7.67 -17.76 6.80
C LYS A 92 6.67 -17.25 7.82
N TYR A 93 7.14 -17.02 9.04
CA TYR A 93 6.32 -16.52 10.14
C TYR A 93 6.96 -15.27 10.71
N LYS A 94 6.19 -14.20 10.86
CA LYS A 94 6.72 -12.94 11.37
C LYS A 94 5.81 -12.40 12.46
N ILE A 95 6.41 -12.02 13.58
CA ILE A 95 5.73 -11.27 14.64
C ILE A 95 6.24 -9.84 14.61
N VAL A 96 5.37 -8.91 14.25
CA VAL A 96 5.71 -7.49 14.12
C VAL A 96 5.31 -6.74 15.38
N VAL A 97 6.27 -6.02 15.95
CA VAL A 97 6.11 -5.24 17.18
C VAL A 97 6.78 -3.87 17.01
N TYR A 98 6.44 -2.91 17.87
CA TYR A 98 7.20 -1.65 17.94
C TYR A 98 8.08 -1.58 19.21
N ASP A 99 7.82 -2.42 20.18
CA ASP A 99 8.54 -2.43 21.46
C ASP A 99 8.70 -3.88 21.95
N PHE A 100 9.92 -4.27 22.24
CA PHE A 100 10.28 -5.61 22.68
C PHE A 100 11.38 -5.58 23.72
N ASN A 101 11.46 -6.59 24.57
CA ASN A 101 12.45 -6.70 25.61
C ASN A 101 13.87 -6.73 25.01
N GLU A 102 14.67 -5.72 25.30
CA GLU A 102 16.01 -5.54 24.72
C GLU A 102 16.98 -6.68 25.10
N LYS A 103 16.87 -7.28 26.28
CA LYS A 103 17.73 -8.40 26.67
C LYS A 103 17.43 -9.63 25.81
N GLU A 104 16.14 -9.94 25.61
CA GLU A 104 15.75 -11.07 24.77
C GLU A 104 16.04 -10.82 23.29
N LEU A 105 15.94 -9.55 22.84
CA LEU A 105 16.27 -9.16 21.48
C LEU A 105 17.77 -9.32 21.19
N ASN A 106 18.62 -8.94 22.15
CA ASN A 106 20.08 -9.08 22.05
C ASN A 106 20.57 -10.56 22.04
N GLU A 107 19.72 -11.50 22.46
CA GLU A 107 19.98 -12.94 22.33
C GLU A 107 19.62 -13.47 20.93
N MET A 108 18.85 -12.73 20.16
CA MET A 108 18.43 -13.09 18.79
C MET A 108 19.53 -12.73 17.79
N GLN A 109 19.49 -13.37 16.63
CA GLN A 109 20.35 -13.04 15.50
C GLN A 109 19.65 -12.04 14.58
N GLU A 110 20.20 -10.84 14.46
CA GLU A 110 19.70 -9.87 13.47
C GLU A 110 19.99 -10.35 12.05
N GLN A 111 18.98 -10.27 11.21
CA GLN A 111 19.02 -10.62 9.80
C GLN A 111 18.68 -9.38 8.97
N ILE A 112 19.65 -8.88 8.22
CA ILE A 112 19.50 -7.79 7.26
C ILE A 112 19.47 -8.37 5.85
N GLU A 113 20.50 -9.17 5.52
CA GLU A 113 20.56 -9.88 4.25
C GLU A 113 19.56 -11.04 4.22
N GLY A 114 18.73 -11.09 3.18
CA GLY A 114 17.69 -12.11 3.03
C GLY A 114 16.39 -11.80 3.80
N GLU A 115 16.27 -10.62 4.44
CA GLU A 115 14.96 -10.13 4.85
C GLU A 115 14.24 -9.57 3.62
N GLU A 116 13.04 -10.10 3.36
CA GLU A 116 12.39 -9.90 2.08
C GLU A 116 11.23 -8.89 2.10
N LEU A 117 10.66 -8.63 3.27
CA LEU A 117 9.49 -7.73 3.41
C LEU A 117 9.81 -6.46 4.21
N PHE A 118 10.76 -6.55 5.12
CA PHE A 118 11.17 -5.49 6.02
C PHE A 118 12.65 -5.17 5.82
N GLU A 119 13.19 -4.15 6.47
CA GLU A 119 14.63 -3.84 6.38
C GLU A 119 15.49 -4.84 7.15
N ASN A 120 14.97 -5.27 8.29
CA ASN A 120 15.62 -6.25 9.16
C ASN A 120 14.59 -7.07 9.93
N SER A 121 15.03 -8.22 10.41
CA SER A 121 14.30 -9.06 11.34
C SER A 121 15.27 -9.75 12.31
N TRP A 122 14.76 -10.35 13.35
CA TRP A 122 15.53 -11.07 14.36
C TRP A 122 15.10 -12.53 14.42
N LEU A 123 16.02 -13.43 14.12
CA LEU A 123 15.80 -14.87 14.25
C LEU A 123 16.00 -15.30 15.71
N LEU A 124 15.16 -16.19 16.18
CA LEU A 124 15.26 -16.74 17.54
C LEU A 124 16.59 -17.47 17.73
N SER A 125 17.23 -17.25 18.88
CA SER A 125 18.37 -18.06 19.31
C SER A 125 17.96 -19.52 19.58
N ASN A 126 18.92 -20.43 19.64
CA ASN A 126 18.66 -21.83 19.94
C ASN A 126 17.92 -22.03 21.28
N SER A 127 18.29 -21.26 22.31
CA SER A 127 17.63 -21.31 23.61
C SER A 127 16.16 -20.83 23.53
N GLN A 128 15.88 -19.83 22.71
CA GLN A 128 14.54 -19.30 22.49
C GLN A 128 13.68 -20.26 21.64
N LYS A 129 14.26 -20.90 20.62
CA LYS A 129 13.59 -21.95 19.83
C LYS A 129 13.19 -23.15 20.70
N LEU A 130 14.03 -23.54 21.65
CA LEU A 130 13.69 -24.59 22.62
C LEU A 130 12.50 -24.20 23.50
N LYS A 131 12.37 -22.92 23.89
CA LYS A 131 11.18 -22.43 24.62
C LYS A 131 9.91 -22.45 23.77
N VAL A 132 10.03 -22.11 22.49
CA VAL A 132 8.90 -22.17 21.53
C VAL A 132 8.46 -23.62 21.31
N ASN A 133 9.39 -24.57 21.32
CA ASN A 133 9.15 -26.00 21.19
C ASN A 133 8.25 -26.38 19.98
N ASN A 134 8.50 -25.78 18.85
CA ASN A 134 7.78 -26.01 17.60
C ASN A 134 8.76 -26.12 16.43
N PRO A 135 8.68 -27.14 15.58
CA PRO A 135 9.61 -27.33 14.46
C PRO A 135 9.57 -26.22 13.42
N ARG A 136 8.52 -25.40 13.39
CA ARG A 136 8.42 -24.23 12.50
C ARG A 136 9.12 -22.99 13.05
N SER A 137 9.66 -23.05 14.28
CA SER A 137 10.36 -21.94 14.91
C SER A 137 11.62 -21.49 14.15
N ASP A 138 12.19 -22.34 13.28
CA ASP A 138 13.31 -21.99 12.40
C ASP A 138 12.91 -20.95 11.35
N ASN A 139 11.64 -20.89 10.99
CA ASN A 139 11.07 -19.94 10.02
C ASN A 139 10.39 -18.75 10.72
N LEU A 140 10.49 -18.64 12.05
CA LEU A 140 9.90 -17.55 12.82
C LEU A 140 10.91 -16.44 13.04
N SER A 141 10.56 -15.23 12.68
CA SER A 141 11.32 -14.02 12.98
C SER A 141 10.49 -12.98 13.71
N LEU A 142 11.16 -12.16 14.51
CA LEU A 142 10.61 -10.95 15.10
C LEU A 142 10.98 -9.77 14.20
N VAL A 143 10.05 -8.85 13.99
CA VAL A 143 10.29 -7.59 13.28
C VAL A 143 9.95 -6.44 14.22
N LYS A 144 10.85 -5.45 14.32
CA LYS A 144 10.61 -4.24 15.10
C LYS A 144 10.39 -3.06 14.15
N THR A 145 9.20 -2.47 14.18
CA THR A 145 8.92 -1.30 13.33
C THR A 145 9.60 -0.04 13.86
N PRO A 146 10.02 0.88 12.97
CA PRO A 146 10.60 2.16 13.37
C PRO A 146 9.58 3.16 13.91
N PHE A 147 8.29 2.83 13.90
CA PHE A 147 7.18 3.63 14.45
C PHE A 147 6.38 2.82 15.46
N ASN A 148 5.74 3.52 16.38
CA ASN A 148 4.88 2.94 17.41
C ASN A 148 3.38 2.99 17.00
N ASN A 149 2.48 2.68 17.91
CA ASN A 149 1.03 2.71 17.72
C ASN A 149 0.38 4.11 17.77
N ASP A 150 1.16 5.21 17.78
CA ASP A 150 0.64 6.55 17.50
C ASP A 150 0.56 6.74 15.98
N ILE A 151 -0.66 6.88 15.49
CA ILE A 151 -0.93 6.98 14.05
C ILE A 151 -0.22 8.17 13.37
N ARG A 152 0.07 9.25 14.10
CA ARG A 152 0.76 10.41 13.55
C ARG A 152 2.21 10.08 13.24
N PHE A 153 2.90 9.40 14.16
CA PHE A 153 4.28 8.94 13.93
C PHE A 153 4.34 7.91 12.79
N ALA A 154 3.43 6.94 12.81
CA ALA A 154 3.35 5.93 11.75
C ALA A 154 3.14 6.58 10.38
N ARG A 155 2.20 7.52 10.24
CA ARG A 155 1.95 8.23 8.99
C ARG A 155 3.15 9.07 8.53
N THR A 156 3.83 9.76 9.45
CA THR A 156 5.05 10.52 9.11
C THR A 156 6.14 9.60 8.56
N PHE A 157 6.32 8.43 9.18
CA PHE A 157 7.27 7.44 8.69
C PHE A 157 6.87 6.91 7.30
N LEU A 158 5.61 6.52 7.11
CA LEU A 158 5.11 6.02 5.82
C LEU A 158 5.24 7.04 4.68
N LYS A 159 5.08 8.34 4.96
CA LYS A 159 5.35 9.41 3.99
C LYS A 159 6.82 9.42 3.57
N GLY A 160 7.74 9.32 4.53
CA GLY A 160 9.17 9.17 4.24
C GLY A 160 9.46 7.94 3.40
N GLU A 161 8.77 6.82 3.68
CA GLU A 161 8.93 5.59 2.93
C GLU A 161 8.44 5.71 1.48
N LEU A 162 7.36 6.43 1.21
CA LEU A 162 6.94 6.75 -0.17
C LEU A 162 8.06 7.46 -0.95
N VAL A 163 8.73 8.41 -0.32
CA VAL A 163 9.87 9.12 -0.92
C VAL A 163 11.05 8.18 -1.17
N ASN A 164 11.39 7.33 -0.18
CA ASN A 164 12.47 6.35 -0.29
C ASN A 164 12.25 5.39 -1.46
N GLN A 165 11.00 4.98 -1.67
CA GLN A 165 10.60 4.11 -2.78
C GLN A 165 10.46 4.85 -4.12
N LYS A 166 10.85 6.13 -4.17
CA LYS A 166 10.76 6.98 -5.36
C LYS A 166 9.35 7.09 -5.95
N ILE A 167 8.34 6.98 -5.08
CA ILE A 167 6.96 7.24 -5.47
C ILE A 167 6.80 8.76 -5.53
N SER A 168 6.43 9.29 -6.69
CA SER A 168 6.23 10.73 -6.87
C SER A 168 5.01 11.17 -6.07
N ILE A 169 5.22 12.01 -5.07
CA ILE A 169 4.16 12.43 -4.15
C ILE A 169 3.71 13.88 -4.35
N ASP A 170 4.52 14.74 -4.95
CA ASP A 170 4.21 16.15 -5.30
C ASP A 170 3.23 16.83 -4.31
N ASN A 171 3.53 16.79 -3.00
CA ASN A 171 2.69 17.27 -1.89
C ASN A 171 1.35 16.51 -1.70
N LYS A 172 1.20 15.30 -2.23
CA LYS A 172 0.00 14.46 -2.10
C LYS A 172 0.21 13.16 -1.32
N ASP A 173 1.27 13.11 -0.55
CA ASP A 173 1.60 12.01 0.36
C ASP A 173 0.41 11.61 1.25
N ASP A 174 -0.36 12.59 1.77
CA ASP A 174 -1.56 12.32 2.55
C ASP A 174 -2.68 11.66 1.73
N VAL A 175 -2.81 12.02 0.46
CA VAL A 175 -3.84 11.44 -0.41
C VAL A 175 -3.51 9.97 -0.70
N ILE A 176 -2.25 9.68 -1.05
CA ILE A 176 -1.78 8.31 -1.30
C ILE A 176 -1.97 7.44 -0.05
N LEU A 177 -1.51 7.93 1.11
CA LEU A 177 -1.64 7.18 2.35
C LEU A 177 -3.09 6.98 2.77
N ASN A 178 -3.96 7.98 2.58
CA ASN A 178 -5.38 7.82 2.89
C ASN A 178 -6.03 6.77 1.99
N GLU A 179 -5.75 6.78 0.68
CA GLU A 179 -6.29 5.79 -0.25
C GLU A 179 -5.79 4.38 0.10
N LEU A 180 -4.49 4.23 0.35
CA LEU A 180 -3.91 2.95 0.75
C LEU A 180 -4.48 2.43 2.07
N LEU A 181 -4.55 3.27 3.11
CA LEU A 181 -5.12 2.89 4.39
C LEU A 181 -6.62 2.55 4.25
N GLN A 182 -7.36 3.29 3.44
CA GLN A 182 -8.77 3.01 3.18
C GLN A 182 -8.96 1.67 2.46
N GLN A 183 -8.10 1.34 1.50
CA GLN A 183 -8.10 0.04 0.83
C GLN A 183 -7.86 -1.10 1.84
N VAL A 184 -6.86 -0.95 2.72
CA VAL A 184 -6.57 -1.94 3.77
C VAL A 184 -7.78 -2.13 4.69
N ILE A 185 -8.41 -1.04 5.16
CA ILE A 185 -9.60 -1.09 6.02
C ILE A 185 -10.75 -1.80 5.31
N GLN A 186 -11.08 -1.41 4.08
CA GLN A 186 -12.19 -2.01 3.32
C GLN A 186 -12.00 -3.50 3.07
N LYS A 187 -10.77 -3.95 2.80
CA LYS A 187 -10.46 -5.38 2.64
C LYS A 187 -10.54 -6.12 3.99
N SER A 188 -10.11 -5.50 5.11
CA SER A 188 -10.18 -6.12 6.44
C SER A 188 -11.63 -6.35 6.93
N GLU A 189 -12.56 -5.48 6.55
CA GLU A 189 -13.98 -5.56 6.93
C GLU A 189 -14.75 -6.69 6.21
N LYS A 190 -14.20 -7.29 5.15
CA LYS A 190 -14.86 -8.38 4.45
C LYS A 190 -14.97 -9.62 5.32
N VAL A 191 -16.15 -10.23 5.37
CA VAL A 191 -16.40 -11.44 6.14
C VAL A 191 -16.17 -12.67 5.25
N LEU A 192 -15.29 -13.57 5.68
CA LEU A 192 -15.06 -14.85 5.01
C LEU A 192 -16.13 -15.83 5.45
N ARG A 193 -16.78 -16.49 4.50
CA ARG A 193 -17.73 -17.59 4.72
C ARG A 193 -17.20 -18.92 4.20
N THR A 194 -16.36 -18.86 3.17
CA THR A 194 -15.71 -19.98 2.53
C THR A 194 -14.23 -19.67 2.29
N ASN A 195 -13.42 -20.70 2.00
CA ASN A 195 -12.02 -20.49 1.63
C ASN A 195 -11.86 -19.69 0.32
N GLU A 196 -12.84 -19.77 -0.57
CA GLU A 196 -12.83 -19.01 -1.84
C GLU A 196 -12.99 -17.50 -1.61
N ASP A 197 -13.62 -17.12 -0.51
CA ASP A 197 -13.82 -15.70 -0.14
C ASP A 197 -12.52 -15.01 0.24
N LYS A 198 -11.40 -15.73 0.41
CA LYS A 198 -10.08 -15.16 0.71
C LYS A 198 -9.67 -14.08 -0.32
N LYS A 199 -10.09 -14.24 -1.57
CA LYS A 199 -9.89 -13.24 -2.63
C LYS A 199 -10.56 -11.88 -2.33
N LEU A 200 -11.60 -11.84 -1.52
CA LEU A 200 -12.24 -10.58 -1.11
C LEU A 200 -11.34 -9.72 -0.22
N LYS A 201 -10.34 -10.33 0.40
CA LYS A 201 -9.36 -9.69 1.30
C LYS A 201 -8.01 -9.42 0.65
N GLU A 202 -7.91 -9.70 -0.63
CA GLU A 202 -6.70 -9.56 -1.42
C GLU A 202 -6.46 -8.11 -1.84
N ILE A 203 -5.21 -7.67 -1.72
CA ILE A 203 -4.68 -6.43 -2.28
C ILE A 203 -3.51 -6.82 -3.17
N THR A 204 -3.67 -6.70 -4.47
CA THR A 204 -2.65 -7.08 -5.45
C THR A 204 -1.67 -5.95 -5.77
N SER A 205 -0.53 -6.30 -6.37
CA SER A 205 0.39 -5.32 -6.94
C SER A 205 -0.30 -4.41 -7.97
N ASP A 206 -1.25 -4.92 -8.74
CA ASP A 206 -1.99 -4.15 -9.74
C ASP A 206 -2.90 -3.11 -9.06
N GLU A 207 -3.63 -3.50 -8.00
CA GLU A 207 -4.43 -2.55 -7.21
C GLU A 207 -3.55 -1.47 -6.57
N LEU A 208 -2.39 -1.84 -6.03
CA LEU A 208 -1.43 -0.91 -5.43
C LEU A 208 -0.84 0.04 -6.49
N ASN A 209 -0.43 -0.47 -7.63
CA ASN A 209 0.04 0.33 -8.76
C ASN A 209 -1.04 1.33 -9.19
N LEU A 210 -2.30 0.89 -9.27
CA LEU A 210 -3.41 1.76 -9.66
C LEU A 210 -3.61 2.92 -8.67
N ILE A 211 -3.52 2.68 -7.35
CA ILE A 211 -3.61 3.71 -6.32
C ILE A 211 -2.47 4.72 -6.49
N LEU A 212 -1.24 4.23 -6.58
CA LEU A 212 -0.03 5.05 -6.68
C LEU A 212 -0.01 5.85 -7.98
N GLN A 213 -0.35 5.24 -9.11
CA GLN A 213 -0.39 5.88 -10.42
C GLN A 213 -1.52 6.90 -10.57
N LYS A 214 -2.74 6.63 -10.08
CA LYS A 214 -3.84 7.59 -10.10
C LYS A 214 -3.51 8.89 -9.37
N VAL A 215 -2.88 8.78 -8.22
CA VAL A 215 -2.48 9.97 -7.45
C VAL A 215 -1.37 10.72 -8.17
N THR A 216 -0.43 10.00 -8.78
CA THR A 216 0.66 10.60 -9.57
C THR A 216 0.11 11.29 -10.83
N ALA A 217 -0.80 10.66 -11.57
CA ALA A 217 -1.44 11.26 -12.73
C ALA A 217 -2.23 12.52 -12.37
N LYS A 218 -2.92 12.52 -11.23
CA LYS A 218 -3.63 13.70 -10.74
C LYS A 218 -2.67 14.82 -10.32
N ALA A 219 -1.56 14.49 -9.66
CA ALA A 219 -0.53 15.46 -9.32
C ALA A 219 0.07 16.08 -10.57
N ARG A 220 0.37 15.23 -11.56
CA ARG A 220 0.86 15.68 -12.86
C ARG A 220 -0.16 16.53 -13.61
N PHE A 221 -1.44 16.14 -13.56
CA PHE A 221 -2.52 16.94 -14.16
C PHE A 221 -2.55 18.37 -13.62
N ASP A 222 -2.52 18.55 -12.30
CA ASP A 222 -2.49 19.86 -11.68
C ASP A 222 -1.26 20.67 -12.12
N LYS A 223 -0.09 20.04 -12.15
CA LYS A 223 1.16 20.66 -12.61
C LYS A 223 1.13 21.07 -14.07
N GLU A 224 0.67 20.17 -14.96
CA GLU A 224 0.53 20.49 -16.39
C GLU A 224 -0.52 21.58 -16.63
N LEU A 225 -1.62 21.58 -15.86
CA LEU A 225 -2.62 22.64 -15.92
C LEU A 225 -2.04 23.99 -15.50
N ASP A 226 -1.23 24.06 -14.43
CA ASP A 226 -0.57 25.28 -13.99
C ASP A 226 0.47 25.79 -15.01
N ASN A 227 1.17 24.87 -15.69
CA ASN A 227 2.09 25.21 -16.79
C ASN A 227 1.43 25.90 -17.98
N LEU A 228 0.12 25.68 -18.18
CA LEU A 228 -0.66 26.31 -19.25
C LEU A 228 -1.02 27.77 -18.95
N LYS A 229 -0.78 28.26 -17.74
CA LYS A 229 -0.95 29.66 -17.30
C LYS A 229 -2.34 30.23 -17.58
N PHE A 230 -3.39 29.43 -17.48
CA PHE A 230 -4.77 29.90 -17.51
C PHE A 230 -5.11 30.73 -16.26
N SER A 231 -6.21 31.46 -16.30
CA SER A 231 -6.73 32.13 -15.10
C SER A 231 -7.12 31.10 -14.03
N SER A 232 -7.08 31.50 -12.76
CA SER A 232 -7.51 30.63 -11.63
C SER A 232 -8.92 30.09 -11.82
N VAL A 233 -9.83 30.92 -12.33
CA VAL A 233 -11.21 30.52 -12.62
C VAL A 233 -11.26 29.44 -13.70
N LYS A 234 -10.48 29.57 -14.78
CA LYS A 234 -10.42 28.57 -15.86
C LYS A 234 -9.81 27.27 -15.36
N ASN A 235 -8.76 27.33 -14.52
CA ASN A 235 -8.17 26.14 -13.89
C ASN A 235 -9.20 25.38 -13.06
N GLU A 236 -10.00 26.05 -12.22
CA GLU A 236 -11.04 25.40 -11.42
C GLU A 236 -12.15 24.78 -12.28
N LEU A 237 -12.53 25.43 -13.37
CA LEU A 237 -13.50 24.85 -14.30
C LEU A 237 -12.96 23.59 -14.98
N ILE A 238 -11.69 23.58 -15.40
CA ILE A 238 -11.04 22.39 -15.99
C ILE A 238 -10.93 21.26 -14.96
N LYS A 239 -10.53 21.55 -13.71
CA LYS A 239 -10.51 20.57 -12.61
C LYS A 239 -11.89 19.98 -12.29
N LYS A 240 -12.95 20.77 -12.45
CA LYS A 240 -14.32 20.29 -12.30
C LYS A 240 -14.70 19.31 -13.42
N GLU A 241 -14.29 19.58 -14.64
CA GLU A 241 -14.54 18.68 -15.78
C GLU A 241 -13.68 17.42 -15.71
N GLU A 242 -12.44 17.51 -15.19
CA GLU A 242 -11.58 16.34 -14.97
C GLU A 242 -12.27 15.27 -14.11
N LYS A 243 -12.98 15.67 -13.06
CA LYS A 243 -13.73 14.75 -12.18
C LYS A 243 -14.86 13.98 -12.89
N LYS A 244 -15.35 14.50 -14.00
CA LYS A 244 -16.41 13.87 -14.79
C LYS A 244 -15.89 12.88 -15.83
N ILE A 245 -14.58 12.85 -16.10
CA ILE A 245 -14.01 12.04 -17.19
C ILE A 245 -14.43 10.58 -17.10
N ILE A 246 -14.40 9.98 -15.91
CA ILE A 246 -14.74 8.57 -15.71
C ILE A 246 -16.21 8.28 -16.08
N LEU A 247 -17.12 9.21 -15.80
CA LEU A 247 -18.56 9.03 -15.98
C LEU A 247 -19.03 9.45 -17.38
N GLU A 248 -18.47 10.55 -17.90
CA GLU A 248 -19.03 11.21 -19.07
C GLU A 248 -18.09 11.17 -20.31
N TYR A 249 -16.76 11.17 -20.11
CA TYR A 249 -15.80 11.41 -21.19
C TYR A 249 -14.83 10.25 -21.47
N MET A 250 -15.06 9.05 -20.93
CA MET A 250 -14.15 7.90 -21.11
C MET A 250 -13.95 7.52 -22.58
N SER A 251 -15.01 7.60 -23.40
CA SER A 251 -14.92 7.31 -24.84
C SER A 251 -13.99 8.31 -25.56
N ALA A 252 -14.14 9.59 -25.25
CA ALA A 252 -13.30 10.66 -25.78
C ALA A 252 -11.84 10.49 -25.31
N LYS A 253 -11.65 10.21 -24.03
CA LYS A 253 -10.32 9.96 -23.45
C LYS A 253 -9.60 8.81 -24.14
N LYS A 254 -10.26 7.67 -24.36
CA LYS A 254 -9.68 6.53 -25.09
C LYS A 254 -9.20 6.89 -26.50
N LYS A 255 -9.92 7.74 -27.20
CA LYS A 255 -9.55 8.19 -28.54
C LYS A 255 -8.33 9.13 -28.51
N VAL A 256 -8.30 10.08 -27.56
CA VAL A 256 -7.15 10.95 -27.33
C VAL A 256 -5.90 10.13 -26.96
N LEU A 257 -6.05 9.14 -26.08
CA LEU A 257 -4.95 8.23 -25.75
C LEU A 257 -4.38 7.52 -26.98
N ARG A 258 -5.24 6.99 -27.86
CA ARG A 258 -4.80 6.35 -29.12
C ARG A 258 -4.07 7.33 -30.02
N PHE A 259 -4.59 8.55 -30.17
CA PHE A 259 -3.95 9.59 -30.94
C PHE A 259 -2.55 9.94 -30.40
N LEU A 260 -2.44 10.15 -29.11
CA LEU A 260 -1.17 10.47 -28.47
C LEU A 260 -0.16 9.31 -28.56
N LYS A 261 -0.61 8.06 -28.39
CA LYS A 261 0.24 6.86 -28.50
C LYS A 261 0.68 6.54 -29.93
N SER A 262 -0.01 7.05 -30.93
CA SER A 262 0.35 6.76 -32.33
C SER A 262 1.71 7.33 -32.75
N ASP A 263 2.24 8.30 -32.00
CA ASP A 263 3.56 8.89 -32.22
C ASP A 263 4.27 9.18 -30.89
N MET A 264 4.96 8.18 -30.35
CA MET A 264 5.69 8.29 -29.08
C MET A 264 6.88 9.26 -29.17
N ASN A 265 7.56 9.34 -30.32
CA ASN A 265 8.66 10.30 -30.51
C ASN A 265 8.19 11.74 -30.33
N ARG A 266 6.95 12.01 -30.71
CA ARG A 266 6.32 13.31 -30.54
C ARG A 266 6.07 13.64 -29.06
N LEU A 267 5.63 12.66 -28.27
CA LEU A 267 5.44 12.80 -26.83
C LEU A 267 6.76 13.04 -26.07
N GLU A 268 7.83 12.42 -26.51
CA GLU A 268 9.17 12.60 -25.92
C GLU A 268 9.74 13.99 -26.18
N ASN A 269 9.41 14.60 -27.32
CA ASN A 269 10.02 15.84 -27.77
C ASN A 269 9.12 17.09 -27.58
N LYS A 270 7.84 16.94 -27.29
CA LYS A 270 6.89 18.06 -27.11
C LYS A 270 6.25 18.07 -25.72
N LYS A 271 6.20 19.26 -25.14
CA LYS A 271 5.45 19.49 -23.90
C LYS A 271 3.95 19.53 -24.15
N MET A 272 3.14 19.35 -23.10
CA MET A 272 1.67 19.40 -23.20
C MET A 272 1.18 20.69 -23.85
N ILE A 273 1.77 21.84 -23.56
CA ILE A 273 1.40 23.14 -24.14
C ILE A 273 1.52 23.18 -25.68
N GLU A 274 2.45 22.43 -26.26
CA GLU A 274 2.71 22.34 -27.69
C GLU A 274 1.78 21.35 -28.38
N LEU A 275 1.38 20.30 -27.67
CA LEU A 275 0.45 19.28 -28.15
C LEU A 275 -1.01 19.69 -28.04
N LEU A 276 -1.31 20.55 -27.07
CA LEU A 276 -2.68 20.90 -26.71
C LEU A 276 -3.51 21.42 -27.89
N PRO A 277 -3.02 22.35 -28.74
CA PRO A 277 -3.79 22.86 -29.90
C PRO A 277 -4.22 21.76 -30.88
N GLU A 278 -3.39 20.74 -31.06
CA GLU A 278 -3.69 19.63 -31.95
C GLU A 278 -4.71 18.68 -31.32
N VAL A 279 -4.53 18.37 -30.03
CA VAL A 279 -5.43 17.44 -29.30
C VAL A 279 -6.84 17.99 -29.17
N ILE A 280 -7.02 19.26 -28.77
CA ILE A 280 -8.35 19.85 -28.58
C ILE A 280 -9.15 20.02 -29.86
N ASN A 281 -8.48 20.00 -31.02
CA ASN A 281 -9.12 20.10 -32.35
C ASN A 281 -9.44 18.72 -32.95
N LEU A 282 -9.21 17.62 -32.21
CA LEU A 282 -9.60 16.29 -32.68
C LEU A 282 -11.14 16.22 -32.92
N PRO A 283 -11.57 15.60 -34.02
CA PRO A 283 -13.02 15.48 -34.33
C PRO A 283 -13.82 14.85 -33.20
N GLU A 284 -13.19 13.92 -32.46
CA GLU A 284 -13.80 13.23 -31.33
C GLU A 284 -14.13 14.11 -30.13
N LEU A 285 -13.52 15.28 -30.05
CA LEU A 285 -13.76 16.25 -29.00
C LEU A 285 -14.73 17.39 -29.40
N HIS A 286 -15.19 17.45 -30.64
CA HIS A 286 -15.99 18.58 -31.15
C HIS A 286 -17.24 18.86 -30.32
N ASN A 287 -17.89 17.82 -29.79
CA ASN A 287 -19.11 17.93 -29.00
C ASN A 287 -18.87 18.27 -27.51
N LEU A 288 -17.62 18.40 -27.08
CA LEU A 288 -17.31 18.74 -25.72
C LEU A 288 -17.14 20.26 -25.54
N SER A 289 -17.42 20.74 -24.34
CA SER A 289 -17.07 22.12 -23.96
C SER A 289 -15.59 22.34 -24.02
N GLU A 290 -15.14 23.58 -24.16
CA GLU A 290 -13.72 23.90 -24.19
C GLU A 290 -12.96 23.39 -22.95
N ASN A 291 -13.55 23.57 -21.75
CA ASN A 291 -12.95 23.10 -20.50
C ASN A 291 -12.89 21.56 -20.43
N SER A 292 -13.91 20.87 -20.96
CA SER A 292 -13.91 19.40 -21.03
C SER A 292 -12.83 18.88 -21.99
N LYS A 293 -12.60 19.57 -23.12
CA LYS A 293 -11.53 19.24 -24.07
C LYS A 293 -10.15 19.35 -23.39
N TYR A 294 -9.90 20.43 -22.66
CA TYR A 294 -8.68 20.61 -21.90
C TYR A 294 -8.52 19.50 -20.85
N ALA A 295 -9.57 19.22 -20.08
CA ALA A 295 -9.52 18.18 -19.05
C ALA A 295 -9.17 16.80 -19.63
N VAL A 296 -9.84 16.41 -20.73
CA VAL A 296 -9.57 15.12 -21.41
C VAL A 296 -8.16 15.07 -21.99
N ALA A 297 -7.72 16.15 -22.64
CA ALA A 297 -6.40 16.22 -23.27
C ALA A 297 -5.28 16.10 -22.23
N ILE A 298 -5.31 16.92 -21.17
CA ILE A 298 -4.31 16.92 -20.09
C ILE A 298 -4.31 15.58 -19.36
N SER A 299 -5.50 15.05 -19.01
CA SER A 299 -5.61 13.77 -18.32
C SER A 299 -5.04 12.62 -19.14
N SER A 300 -5.31 12.59 -20.47
CA SER A 300 -4.76 11.56 -21.36
C SER A 300 -3.25 11.61 -21.46
N TYR A 301 -2.68 12.81 -21.57
CA TYR A 301 -1.23 13.03 -21.59
C TYR A 301 -0.58 12.55 -20.30
N CYS A 302 -1.14 12.92 -19.15
CA CYS A 302 -0.63 12.48 -17.85
C CYS A 302 -0.69 10.96 -17.67
N ASP A 303 -1.76 10.30 -18.11
CA ASP A 303 -1.88 8.84 -18.02
C ASP A 303 -0.79 8.12 -18.83
N ILE A 304 -0.43 8.64 -19.99
CA ILE A 304 0.65 8.04 -20.79
C ILE A 304 2.00 8.20 -20.08
N LEU A 305 2.29 9.40 -19.57
CA LEU A 305 3.56 9.67 -18.88
C LEU A 305 3.72 8.87 -17.58
N GLU A 306 2.63 8.52 -16.92
CA GLU A 306 2.63 7.69 -15.71
C GLU A 306 2.48 6.18 -16.01
N GLY A 307 2.42 5.78 -17.28
CA GLY A 307 2.28 4.38 -17.67
C GLY A 307 0.92 3.74 -17.41
N ILE A 308 -0.10 4.54 -17.05
CA ILE A 308 -1.46 4.06 -16.74
C ILE A 308 -2.20 3.58 -18.00
N ALA A 309 -1.79 4.05 -19.16
CA ALA A 309 -2.47 3.85 -20.43
C ALA A 309 -1.94 2.61 -21.20
N ASN A 310 -1.57 1.55 -20.52
CA ASN A 310 -0.98 0.34 -21.15
C ASN A 310 -2.01 -0.68 -21.67
N GLU A 311 -3.30 -0.35 -21.73
CA GLU A 311 -4.35 -1.21 -22.31
C GLU A 311 -4.92 -0.64 -23.61
#